data_bdcde05b41a97394f58717840a062532
#
_entry.id   bdcde05b41a97394f58717840a062532
#
_cell.length_a   1.000
_cell.length_b   1.000
_cell.length_c   1.000
_cell.angle_alpha   90.00
_cell.angle_beta   90.00
_cell.angle_gamma   90.00
#
_symmetry.space_group_name_H-M   'P 1'
#
loop_
_entity.id
_entity.type
_entity.pdbx_description
1 polymer ?
#
loop_
_entity_poly.entity_id
_entity_poly.type
_entity_poly.pdbx_seq_one_letter_code
_entity_poly.pdbx_strand_id
1 'polypeptide(L)'
;APCIIFIDEIDAIGKSRDSRYGGGNDEREQTLNQLLAEMDGFDTSKGLLVLAATNRPEVLDKALLRPGRFDRRIIVDRPDMKGRLETLKVHSKDVAMDESVDLQALALASAGLVGSDLANIINEAAINAVKHNRKFVNQNDLFEAFELVAVGGKEKKDRIMSDKERKIVSYHEIGHA
;
A
#
# COMPACT_ATOMS: atom_id res chain seq x y z
N ALA A 1 -21.36 -22.61 -1.88
CA ALA A 1 -21.91 -21.27 -1.77
C ALA A 1 -22.86 -21.18 -0.55
N PRO A 2 -22.95 -20.04 0.11
CA PRO A 2 -22.36 -18.75 -0.28
C PRO A 2 -20.85 -18.69 -0.05
N CYS A 3 -20.11 -17.95 -0.90
CA CYS A 3 -18.68 -17.72 -0.70
C CYS A 3 -18.22 -16.38 -1.30
N ILE A 4 -17.08 -15.89 -0.80
CA ILE A 4 -16.40 -14.71 -1.32
C ILE A 4 -15.09 -15.19 -1.92
N ILE A 5 -14.83 -14.83 -3.18
CA ILE A 5 -13.56 -15.06 -3.86
C ILE A 5 -12.82 -13.72 -3.90
N PHE A 6 -11.59 -13.69 -3.41
CA PHE A 6 -10.74 -12.51 -3.49
C PHE A 6 -9.55 -12.78 -4.41
N ILE A 7 -9.35 -11.92 -5.40
CA ILE A 7 -8.25 -12.00 -6.38
C ILE A 7 -7.39 -10.73 -6.20
N ASP A 8 -6.20 -10.91 -5.66
CA ASP A 8 -5.25 -9.81 -5.53
C ASP A 8 -4.42 -9.66 -6.81
N GLU A 9 -3.94 -8.44 -7.06
CA GLU A 9 -3.11 -8.10 -8.23
C GLU A 9 -3.72 -8.56 -9.56
N ILE A 10 -5.02 -8.33 -9.76
CA ILE A 10 -5.75 -8.76 -10.95
C ILE A 10 -5.12 -8.26 -12.26
N ASP A 11 -4.34 -7.19 -12.24
CA ASP A 11 -3.60 -6.67 -13.38
C ASP A 11 -2.49 -7.63 -13.88
N ALA A 12 -2.08 -8.62 -13.06
CA ALA A 12 -1.16 -9.66 -13.51
C ALA A 12 -1.73 -10.48 -14.67
N ILE A 13 -3.03 -10.73 -14.69
CA ILE A 13 -3.73 -11.47 -15.75
C ILE A 13 -4.66 -10.58 -16.58
N GLY A 14 -5.20 -9.52 -15.98
CA GLY A 14 -6.22 -8.64 -16.55
C GLY A 14 -5.71 -7.46 -17.36
N LYS A 15 -4.43 -7.43 -17.75
CA LYS A 15 -3.85 -6.33 -18.51
C LYS A 15 -4.40 -6.26 -19.93
N SER A 16 -4.75 -5.03 -20.37
CA SER A 16 -5.20 -4.74 -21.74
C SER A 16 -4.13 -5.13 -22.78
N ARG A 17 -4.62 -5.54 -23.96
CA ARG A 17 -3.79 -5.93 -25.09
C ARG A 17 -2.97 -4.76 -25.62
N ASP A 18 -1.66 -4.77 -25.42
CA ASP A 18 -0.74 -3.91 -26.16
C ASP A 18 -0.28 -4.66 -27.42
N SER A 19 -0.79 -4.25 -28.58
CA SER A 19 -0.57 -4.88 -29.88
C SER A 19 0.86 -4.76 -30.43
N ARG A 20 1.85 -4.35 -29.61
CA ARG A 20 3.20 -4.01 -30.10
C ARG A 20 4.31 -5.03 -29.81
N TYR A 21 4.06 -6.08 -29.04
CA TYR A 21 5.07 -7.11 -28.77
C TYR A 21 4.46 -8.50 -28.84
N GLY A 22 4.62 -9.14 -29.99
CA GLY A 22 4.28 -10.55 -30.21
C GLY A 22 5.23 -11.47 -29.44
N GLY A 23 4.66 -12.50 -28.78
CA GLY A 23 5.39 -13.63 -28.21
C GLY A 23 5.55 -13.59 -26.69
N GLY A 24 4.60 -14.11 -25.97
CA GLY A 24 4.61 -14.31 -24.52
C GLY A 24 3.32 -13.96 -23.81
N ASN A 25 2.30 -13.49 -24.53
CA ASN A 25 1.03 -13.05 -23.96
C ASN A 25 -0.09 -14.13 -24.05
N ASP A 26 0.14 -15.23 -24.77
CA ASP A 26 -0.92 -16.21 -25.07
C ASP A 26 -1.49 -16.87 -23.81
N GLU A 27 -0.64 -17.23 -22.84
CA GLU A 27 -1.09 -17.85 -21.58
C GLU A 27 -1.89 -16.87 -20.71
N ARG A 28 -1.47 -15.62 -20.64
CA ARG A 28 -2.20 -14.58 -19.90
C ARG A 28 -3.54 -14.27 -20.54
N GLU A 29 -3.56 -14.18 -21.87
CA GLU A 29 -4.78 -13.93 -22.62
C GLU A 29 -5.74 -15.11 -22.50
N GLN A 30 -5.24 -16.32 -22.51
CA GLN A 30 -6.04 -17.52 -22.28
C GLN A 30 -6.61 -17.53 -20.86
N THR A 31 -5.80 -17.20 -19.83
CA THR A 31 -6.25 -17.12 -18.44
C THR A 31 -7.31 -16.03 -18.27
N LEU A 32 -7.11 -14.85 -18.87
CA LEU A 32 -8.10 -13.77 -18.84
C LEU A 32 -9.42 -14.20 -19.49
N ASN A 33 -9.36 -14.79 -20.67
CA ASN A 33 -10.56 -15.25 -21.38
C ASN A 33 -11.30 -16.34 -20.59
N GLN A 34 -10.57 -17.24 -19.93
CA GLN A 34 -11.18 -18.25 -19.06
C GLN A 34 -11.85 -17.59 -17.85
N LEU A 35 -11.18 -16.64 -17.18
CA LEU A 35 -11.77 -15.89 -16.06
C LEU A 35 -13.07 -15.18 -16.47
N LEU A 36 -13.05 -14.52 -17.63
CA LEU A 36 -14.23 -13.83 -18.15
C LEU A 36 -15.38 -14.81 -18.43
N ALA A 37 -15.09 -15.99 -19.01
CA ALA A 37 -16.07 -17.02 -19.29
C ALA A 37 -16.67 -17.58 -17.98
N GLU A 38 -15.84 -17.83 -16.95
CA GLU A 38 -16.33 -18.29 -15.65
C GLU A 38 -17.20 -17.23 -14.96
N MET A 39 -16.82 -15.95 -15.04
CA MET A 39 -17.60 -14.85 -14.46
C MET A 39 -18.98 -14.73 -15.14
N ASP A 40 -19.03 -14.85 -16.45
CA ASP A 40 -20.29 -14.81 -17.22
C ASP A 40 -21.20 -16.02 -16.91
N GLY A 41 -20.63 -17.12 -16.46
CA GLY A 41 -21.32 -18.33 -16.03
C GLY A 41 -21.77 -18.33 -14.56
N PHE A 42 -21.46 -17.30 -13.78
CA PHE A 42 -21.81 -17.27 -12.36
C PHE A 42 -23.31 -17.14 -12.13
N ASP A 43 -23.84 -18.08 -11.37
CA ASP A 43 -25.21 -18.02 -10.86
C ASP A 43 -25.27 -17.14 -9.62
N THR A 44 -25.68 -15.88 -9.80
CA THR A 44 -25.80 -14.90 -8.72
C THR A 44 -26.76 -15.32 -7.62
N SER A 45 -27.72 -16.23 -7.91
CA SER A 45 -28.66 -16.74 -6.91
C SER A 45 -27.98 -17.59 -5.83
N LYS A 46 -26.79 -18.12 -6.09
CA LYS A 46 -26.04 -18.96 -5.15
C LYS A 46 -25.20 -18.16 -4.13
N GLY A 47 -25.29 -16.84 -4.13
CA GLY A 47 -24.59 -16.00 -3.16
C GLY A 47 -23.07 -16.02 -3.33
N LEU A 48 -22.58 -16.00 -4.57
CA LEU A 48 -21.18 -15.85 -4.90
C LEU A 48 -20.83 -14.37 -5.07
N LEU A 49 -19.79 -13.91 -4.35
CA LEU A 49 -19.23 -12.56 -4.49
C LEU A 49 -17.77 -12.66 -4.91
N VAL A 50 -17.41 -11.96 -5.98
CA VAL A 50 -16.02 -11.86 -6.43
C VAL A 50 -15.49 -10.45 -6.19
N LEU A 51 -14.37 -10.36 -5.50
CA LEU A 51 -13.63 -9.13 -5.25
C LEU A 51 -12.26 -9.22 -5.92
N ALA A 52 -11.82 -8.14 -6.53
CA ALA A 52 -10.46 -8.05 -7.06
C ALA A 52 -9.79 -6.76 -6.59
N ALA A 53 -8.48 -6.80 -6.42
CA ALA A 53 -7.68 -5.64 -6.08
C ALA A 53 -6.57 -5.41 -7.11
N THR A 54 -6.24 -4.15 -7.35
CA THR A 54 -5.10 -3.73 -8.18
C THR A 54 -4.58 -2.36 -7.77
N ASN A 55 -3.28 -2.16 -7.90
CA ASN A 55 -2.63 -0.86 -7.79
C ASN A 55 -2.56 -0.12 -9.13
N ARG A 56 -3.01 -0.75 -10.22
CA ARG A 56 -2.88 -0.25 -11.60
C ARG A 56 -4.19 -0.39 -12.38
N PRO A 57 -5.28 0.28 -11.95
CA PRO A 57 -6.58 0.14 -12.59
C PRO A 57 -6.59 0.57 -14.06
N GLU A 58 -5.67 1.46 -14.46
CA GLU A 58 -5.54 2.00 -15.81
C GLU A 58 -5.07 0.96 -16.84
N VAL A 59 -4.41 -0.11 -16.41
CA VAL A 59 -3.93 -1.15 -17.33
C VAL A 59 -4.94 -2.29 -17.54
N LEU A 60 -6.03 -2.32 -16.76
CA LEU A 60 -7.01 -3.40 -16.85
C LEU A 60 -7.76 -3.41 -18.18
N ASP A 61 -8.01 -4.61 -18.68
CA ASP A 61 -8.86 -4.82 -19.85
C ASP A 61 -10.30 -4.35 -19.56
N LYS A 62 -10.85 -3.55 -20.47
CA LYS A 62 -12.21 -3.01 -20.34
C LYS A 62 -13.27 -4.11 -20.25
N ALA A 63 -12.98 -5.31 -20.75
CA ALA A 63 -13.90 -6.44 -20.65
C ALA A 63 -14.14 -6.87 -19.20
N LEU A 64 -13.15 -6.74 -18.32
CA LEU A 64 -13.31 -7.01 -16.87
C LEU A 64 -14.28 -6.05 -16.19
N LEU A 65 -14.39 -4.83 -16.69
CA LEU A 65 -15.13 -3.72 -16.06
C LEU A 65 -16.57 -3.57 -16.62
N ARG A 66 -17.03 -4.54 -17.43
CA ARG A 66 -18.39 -4.53 -17.97
C ARG A 66 -19.42 -4.94 -16.91
N PRO A 67 -20.69 -4.49 -17.04
CA PRO A 67 -21.77 -4.97 -16.20
C PRO A 67 -21.87 -6.51 -16.15
N GLY A 68 -22.13 -7.04 -14.96
CA GLY A 68 -22.13 -8.49 -14.72
C GLY A 68 -20.77 -9.09 -14.36
N ARG A 69 -19.71 -8.28 -14.36
CA ARG A 69 -18.34 -8.66 -13.96
C ARG A 69 -17.90 -7.76 -12.80
N PHE A 70 -16.76 -7.07 -12.90
CA PHE A 70 -16.36 -6.06 -11.90
C PHE A 70 -17.05 -4.72 -12.19
N ASP A 71 -18.32 -4.65 -11.91
CA ASP A 71 -19.17 -3.49 -12.20
C ASP A 71 -19.08 -2.38 -11.15
N ARG A 72 -18.57 -2.69 -9.94
CA ARG A 72 -18.35 -1.72 -8.87
C ARG A 72 -16.89 -1.49 -8.64
N ARG A 73 -16.51 -0.21 -8.58
CA ARG A 73 -15.16 0.23 -8.25
C ARG A 73 -15.16 0.93 -6.91
N ILE A 74 -14.25 0.51 -6.05
CA ILE A 74 -14.02 1.13 -4.75
C ILE A 74 -12.59 1.65 -4.78
N ILE A 75 -12.44 2.96 -4.65
CA ILE A 75 -11.11 3.59 -4.55
C ILE A 75 -10.71 3.58 -3.08
N VAL A 76 -9.53 3.02 -2.80
CA VAL A 76 -8.92 3.04 -1.47
C VAL A 76 -7.80 4.08 -1.51
N ASP A 77 -8.13 5.28 -1.06
CA ASP A 77 -7.19 6.40 -1.00
C ASP A 77 -6.19 6.26 0.16
N ARG A 78 -5.15 7.10 0.14
CA ARG A 78 -4.25 7.24 1.29
C ARG A 78 -5.04 7.71 2.50
N PRO A 79 -4.71 7.20 3.71
CA PRO A 79 -5.43 7.57 4.91
C PRO A 79 -5.24 9.06 5.25
N ASP A 80 -6.32 9.71 5.65
CA ASP A 80 -6.29 11.02 6.28
C ASP A 80 -5.66 10.93 7.70
N MET A 81 -5.53 12.03 8.40
CA MET A 81 -4.93 12.08 9.75
C MET A 81 -5.63 11.12 10.71
N LYS A 82 -6.97 11.04 10.68
CA LYS A 82 -7.76 10.14 11.53
C LYS A 82 -7.52 8.69 11.13
N GLY A 83 -7.52 8.39 9.85
CA GLY A 83 -7.25 7.05 9.32
C GLY A 83 -5.84 6.58 9.68
N ARG A 84 -4.83 7.46 9.64
CA ARG A 84 -3.48 7.12 10.08
C ARG A 84 -3.41 6.81 11.58
N LEU A 85 -4.09 7.61 12.40
CA LEU A 85 -4.16 7.34 13.85
C LEU A 85 -4.78 5.97 14.14
N GLU A 86 -5.91 5.66 13.49
CA GLU A 86 -6.57 4.36 13.68
C GLU A 86 -5.69 3.20 13.16
N THR A 87 -5.01 3.38 12.03
CA THR A 87 -4.04 2.39 11.50
C THR A 87 -2.89 2.17 12.49
N LEU A 88 -2.31 3.23 13.05
CA LEU A 88 -1.26 3.12 14.07
C LEU A 88 -1.77 2.38 15.31
N LYS A 89 -2.97 2.68 15.81
CA LYS A 89 -3.58 1.96 16.93
C LYS A 89 -3.75 0.47 16.66
N VAL A 90 -4.17 0.10 15.45
CA VAL A 90 -4.33 -1.30 15.07
C VAL A 90 -2.99 -2.03 15.10
N HIS A 91 -1.95 -1.46 14.49
CA HIS A 91 -0.62 -2.09 14.44
C HIS A 91 0.14 -2.03 15.75
N SER A 92 -0.20 -1.11 16.66
CA SER A 92 0.42 -1.01 17.99
C SER A 92 -0.23 -1.88 19.06
N LYS A 93 -1.36 -2.52 18.76
CA LYS A 93 -2.16 -3.27 19.74
C LYS A 93 -1.37 -4.35 20.51
N ASP A 94 -0.47 -5.04 19.83
CA ASP A 94 0.33 -6.13 20.38
C ASP A 94 1.77 -5.70 20.70
N VAL A 95 2.06 -4.40 20.65
CA VAL A 95 3.39 -3.82 20.93
C VAL A 95 3.37 -3.14 22.30
N ALA A 96 4.26 -3.55 23.19
CA ALA A 96 4.39 -2.93 24.49
C ALA A 96 4.98 -1.51 24.34
N MET A 97 4.21 -0.51 24.73
CA MET A 97 4.58 0.91 24.67
C MET A 97 4.63 1.50 26.07
N ASP A 98 5.50 2.46 26.31
CA ASP A 98 5.55 3.21 27.55
C ASP A 98 4.57 4.41 27.55
N GLU A 99 4.50 5.10 28.70
CA GLU A 99 3.58 6.23 28.89
C GLU A 99 3.96 7.48 28.06
N SER A 100 5.16 7.54 27.49
CA SER A 100 5.61 8.67 26.67
C SER A 100 5.01 8.66 25.28
N VAL A 101 4.42 7.52 24.83
CA VAL A 101 3.96 7.33 23.46
C VAL A 101 2.70 8.14 23.16
N ASP A 102 2.81 9.05 22.20
CA ASP A 102 1.72 9.80 21.60
C ASP A 102 1.56 9.41 20.12
N LEU A 103 0.64 8.47 19.84
CA LEU A 103 0.32 8.04 18.47
C LEU A 103 -0.34 9.17 17.65
N GLN A 104 -0.96 10.16 18.30
CA GLN A 104 -1.56 11.28 17.61
C GLN A 104 -0.50 12.21 17.03
N ALA A 105 0.56 12.50 17.80
CA ALA A 105 1.71 13.26 17.31
C ALA A 105 2.36 12.55 16.11
N LEU A 106 2.53 11.21 16.18
CA LEU A 106 3.06 10.43 15.07
C LEU A 106 2.12 10.45 13.85
N ALA A 107 0.80 10.34 14.05
CA ALA A 107 -0.17 10.42 12.95
C ALA A 107 -0.15 11.79 12.26
N LEU A 108 0.10 12.86 13.01
CA LEU A 108 0.25 14.21 12.46
C LEU A 108 1.53 14.33 11.62
N ALA A 109 2.67 13.86 12.14
CA ALA A 109 3.96 13.90 11.46
C ALA A 109 4.00 13.04 10.19
N SER A 110 3.28 11.91 10.18
CA SER A 110 3.30 10.90 9.09
C SER A 110 2.38 11.24 7.91
N ALA A 111 2.16 12.54 7.60
CA ALA A 111 1.35 12.95 6.48
C ALA A 111 1.86 12.36 5.16
N GLY A 112 0.94 11.81 4.35
CA GLY A 112 1.25 11.20 3.03
C GLY A 112 1.73 9.75 3.08
N LEU A 113 2.00 9.17 4.25
CA LEU A 113 2.34 7.76 4.38
C LEU A 113 1.10 6.87 4.22
N VAL A 114 1.32 5.65 3.74
CA VAL A 114 0.29 4.62 3.57
C VAL A 114 0.29 3.61 4.73
N GLY A 115 -0.70 2.75 4.79
CA GLY A 115 -0.87 1.80 5.90
C GLY A 115 0.34 0.89 6.12
N SER A 116 0.99 0.42 5.05
CA SER A 116 2.20 -0.39 5.12
C SER A 116 3.39 0.36 5.72
N ASP A 117 3.54 1.66 5.40
CA ASP A 117 4.59 2.49 5.99
C ASP A 117 4.37 2.66 7.50
N LEU A 118 3.12 2.92 7.91
CA LEU A 118 2.75 3.05 9.31
C LEU A 118 2.98 1.76 10.11
N ALA A 119 2.64 0.61 9.52
CA ALA A 119 2.95 -0.70 10.10
C ALA A 119 4.46 -0.91 10.25
N ASN A 120 5.24 -0.53 9.24
CA ASN A 120 6.69 -0.62 9.27
C ASN A 120 7.31 0.28 10.35
N ILE A 121 6.80 1.50 10.55
CA ILE A 121 7.25 2.38 11.64
C ILE A 121 7.08 1.71 12.99
N ILE A 122 5.94 1.11 13.27
CA ILE A 122 5.70 0.39 14.54
C ILE A 122 6.67 -0.78 14.71
N ASN A 123 6.91 -1.54 13.65
CA ASN A 123 7.85 -2.66 13.66
C ASN A 123 9.30 -2.20 13.89
N GLU A 124 9.76 -1.18 13.17
CA GLU A 124 11.11 -0.62 13.33
C GLU A 124 11.32 -0.03 14.73
N ALA A 125 10.32 0.66 15.29
CA ALA A 125 10.36 1.17 16.65
C ALA A 125 10.51 0.03 17.68
N ALA A 126 9.79 -1.08 17.50
CA ALA A 126 9.92 -2.26 18.35
C ALA A 126 11.32 -2.87 18.26
N ILE A 127 11.88 -2.99 17.05
CA ILE A 127 13.26 -3.44 16.83
C ILE A 127 14.25 -2.50 17.53
N ASN A 128 14.04 -1.18 17.44
CA ASN A 128 14.91 -0.19 18.07
C ASN A 128 14.90 -0.31 19.60
N ALA A 129 13.73 -0.48 20.20
CA ALA A 129 13.63 -0.72 21.65
C ALA A 129 14.42 -1.96 22.08
N VAL A 130 14.32 -3.07 21.33
CA VAL A 130 15.06 -4.32 21.61
C VAL A 130 16.57 -4.12 21.46
N LYS A 131 17.03 -3.41 20.42
CA LYS A 131 18.46 -3.09 20.21
C LYS A 131 19.06 -2.34 21.39
N HIS A 132 18.25 -1.51 22.08
CA HIS A 132 18.64 -0.78 23.27
C HIS A 132 18.32 -1.51 24.59
N ASN A 133 18.06 -2.82 24.55
CA ASN A 133 17.72 -3.68 25.69
C ASN A 133 16.51 -3.16 26.50
N ARG A 134 15.54 -2.50 25.86
CA ARG A 134 14.30 -2.03 26.48
C ARG A 134 13.15 -2.99 26.15
N LYS A 135 12.20 -3.10 27.07
CA LYS A 135 10.99 -3.92 26.93
C LYS A 135 9.81 -3.16 26.33
N PHE A 136 9.89 -1.84 26.34
CA PHE A 136 8.82 -0.94 25.91
C PHE A 136 9.35 0.01 24.86
N VAL A 137 8.54 0.26 23.85
CA VAL A 137 8.76 1.30 22.84
C VAL A 137 8.44 2.66 23.46
N ASN A 138 9.30 3.64 23.26
CA ASN A 138 9.07 5.02 23.66
C ASN A 138 8.82 5.91 22.44
N GLN A 139 8.50 7.19 22.70
CA GLN A 139 8.21 8.15 21.64
C GLN A 139 9.40 8.39 20.71
N ASN A 140 10.63 8.38 21.21
CA ASN A 140 11.83 8.56 20.38
C ASN A 140 12.02 7.42 19.41
N ASP A 141 11.77 6.16 19.82
CA ASP A 141 11.84 5.03 18.91
C ASP A 141 10.89 5.17 17.72
N LEU A 142 9.70 5.70 17.97
CA LEU A 142 8.70 5.93 16.92
C LEU A 142 9.13 7.03 15.95
N PHE A 143 9.72 8.12 16.44
CA PHE A 143 10.19 9.19 15.57
C PHE A 143 11.46 8.80 14.80
N GLU A 144 12.41 8.08 15.41
CA GLU A 144 13.56 7.52 14.70
C GLU A 144 13.12 6.55 13.59
N ALA A 145 12.16 5.67 13.90
CA ALA A 145 11.59 4.76 12.90
C ALA A 145 10.84 5.52 11.79
N PHE A 146 10.11 6.57 12.14
CA PHE A 146 9.44 7.44 11.16
C PHE A 146 10.46 8.11 10.23
N GLU A 147 11.54 8.68 10.75
CA GLU A 147 12.59 9.28 9.94
C GLU A 147 13.22 8.27 8.99
N LEU A 148 13.53 7.07 9.49
CA LEU A 148 14.09 5.99 8.68
C LEU A 148 13.15 5.61 7.51
N VAL A 149 11.86 5.45 7.76
CA VAL A 149 10.87 5.08 6.75
C VAL A 149 10.62 6.24 5.77
N ALA A 150 10.51 7.48 6.27
CA ALA A 150 10.29 8.67 5.46
C ALA A 150 11.50 8.98 4.56
N VAL A 151 12.73 8.92 5.09
CA VAL A 151 13.97 9.14 4.34
C VAL A 151 14.28 7.98 3.41
N GLY A 152 14.08 6.72 3.85
CA GLY A 152 14.27 5.54 2.99
C GLY A 152 13.37 5.56 1.75
N GLY A 153 12.17 6.17 1.84
CA GLY A 153 11.31 6.46 0.69
C GLY A 153 11.89 7.55 -0.23
N LYS A 154 12.58 8.54 0.32
CA LYS A 154 13.26 9.61 -0.43
C LYS A 154 14.54 9.09 -1.11
N GLU A 155 15.36 8.31 -0.43
CA GLU A 155 16.60 7.75 -1.01
C GLU A 155 16.35 6.86 -2.24
N LYS A 156 15.23 6.13 -2.26
CA LYS A 156 14.83 5.39 -3.46
C LYS A 156 14.44 6.30 -4.64
N LYS A 157 13.94 7.52 -4.37
CA LYS A 157 13.69 8.54 -5.41
C LYS A 157 14.95 9.35 -5.74
N ASP A 158 15.80 9.61 -4.77
CA ASP A 158 17.01 10.45 -4.90
C ASP A 158 18.20 9.72 -5.53
N ARG A 159 18.13 8.40 -5.75
CA ARG A 159 19.11 7.71 -6.62
C ARG A 159 19.11 8.22 -8.07
N ILE A 160 18.14 9.09 -8.42
CA ILE A 160 18.04 9.75 -9.72
C ILE A 160 18.42 11.24 -9.62
N MET A 161 18.62 11.79 -8.42
CA MET A 161 19.03 13.19 -8.25
C MET A 161 20.55 13.34 -8.30
N SER A 162 21.00 14.29 -9.10
CA SER A 162 22.40 14.67 -9.19
C SER A 162 22.91 15.31 -7.88
N ASP A 163 24.21 15.22 -7.58
CA ASP A 163 24.81 15.85 -6.40
C ASP A 163 24.55 17.36 -6.29
N LYS A 164 24.23 17.99 -7.40
CA LYS A 164 23.89 19.42 -7.47
C LYS A 164 22.46 19.69 -6.94
N GLU A 165 21.54 18.80 -7.23
CA GLU A 165 20.15 18.89 -6.74
C GLU A 165 20.06 18.55 -5.25
N ARG A 166 20.87 17.58 -4.77
CA ARG A 166 21.02 17.30 -3.34
C ARG A 166 21.43 18.52 -2.52
N LYS A 167 22.40 19.29 -3.00
CA LYS A 167 22.83 20.54 -2.35
C LYS A 167 21.73 21.59 -2.30
N ILE A 168 20.96 21.74 -3.37
CA ILE A 168 19.87 22.71 -3.46
C ILE A 168 18.76 22.38 -2.46
N VAL A 169 18.37 21.10 -2.34
CA VAL A 169 17.36 20.63 -1.37
C VAL A 169 17.84 20.83 0.07
N SER A 170 19.11 20.50 0.37
CA SER A 170 19.70 20.73 1.70
C SER A 170 19.73 22.21 2.09
N TYR A 171 20.04 23.12 1.17
CA TYR A 171 19.99 24.56 1.42
C TYR A 171 18.57 25.10 1.60
N HIS A 172 17.59 24.48 0.95
CA HIS A 172 16.18 24.87 1.09
C HIS A 172 15.60 24.45 2.46
N GLU A 173 15.97 23.26 2.95
CA GLU A 173 15.56 22.80 4.29
C GLU A 173 16.22 23.58 5.44
N ILE A 174 17.47 23.99 5.29
CA ILE A 174 18.16 24.84 6.29
C ILE A 174 17.61 26.27 6.30
N GLY A 175 17.04 26.74 5.20
CA GLY A 175 16.43 28.09 5.10
C GLY A 175 15.03 28.20 5.74
N HIS A 176 14.43 27.09 6.18
CA HIS A 176 13.15 27.04 6.87
C HIS A 176 13.28 26.78 8.39
N ALA A 177 14.50 26.65 8.91
CA ALA A 177 14.81 26.61 10.33
C ALA A 177 15.26 28.00 10.79
#